data_82ccdcdcf6256e862d75e76d1db35ac7
#
_entry.id   82ccdcdcf6256e862d75e76d1db35ac7
#
_cell.length_a   1.000
_cell.length_b   1.000
_cell.length_c   1.000
_cell.angle_alpha   90.00
_cell.angle_beta   90.00
_cell.angle_gamma   90.00
#
_symmetry.space_group_name_H-M   'P 1'
#
loop_
_entity.id
_entity.type
_entity.pdbx_description
1 polymer ?
#
loop_
_entity_poly.entity_id
_entity_poly.type
_entity_poly.pdbx_seq_one_letter_code
_entity_poly.pdbx_strand_id
1 'polypeptide(L)'
;NTRYLHPILNEFSKLILDTMPKELNVCYFVNSGSEANELALRLARTATDGEDIITPDHGYHGNTNAAVEVSAYKFNKPNGIGRKPWVHLVDVADDYRGKFRRNDPNRANKYADLINNALNQIEFRDGKLAGFISETFPSVGGQIIPPDGYLSEVYKKIRNAGGICIADEVQTGLGRLGSFFYGFEQQKVLPDIVVLGKPIGNGHPIGVVITKKEIAEKFDNGIEFFSTFGGSTLSCKIGVEVLKIIQDEKLQNNAFLRGKRLLDGLRKLQDKHTLIGDVRGFGLFVGVELVIDKNLSPATQFATY
;
A
#
# COMPACT_ATOMS: atom_id res chain seq x y z
N ASN A 1 -19.93 -16.10 -8.90
CA ASN A 1 -20.79 -14.93 -9.05
C ASN A 1 -21.66 -14.80 -7.80
N THR A 2 -21.60 -13.66 -7.14
CA THR A 2 -22.30 -13.37 -5.87
C THR A 2 -23.83 -13.35 -5.99
N ARG A 3 -24.36 -13.43 -7.21
CA ARG A 3 -25.81 -13.58 -7.46
C ARG A 3 -26.37 -14.90 -6.91
N TYR A 4 -25.53 -15.92 -6.76
CA TYR A 4 -25.92 -17.22 -6.22
C TYR A 4 -25.26 -17.44 -4.87
N LEU A 5 -26.04 -17.87 -3.89
CA LEU A 5 -25.53 -18.17 -2.55
C LEU A 5 -24.61 -19.41 -2.59
N HIS A 6 -23.40 -19.24 -2.08
CA HIS A 6 -22.45 -20.35 -1.90
C HIS A 6 -21.62 -20.12 -0.64
N PRO A 7 -21.43 -21.12 0.23
CA PRO A 7 -20.78 -20.97 1.53
C PRO A 7 -19.30 -20.54 1.42
N ILE A 8 -18.63 -20.82 0.31
CA ILE A 8 -17.21 -20.50 0.13
C ILE A 8 -16.92 -18.99 0.20
N LEU A 9 -17.86 -18.13 -0.20
CA LEU A 9 -17.72 -16.69 -0.09
C LEU A 9 -17.60 -16.28 1.38
N ASN A 10 -18.48 -16.82 2.23
CA ASN A 10 -18.46 -16.56 3.68
C ASN A 10 -17.22 -17.16 4.33
N GLU A 11 -16.78 -18.36 3.91
CA GLU A 11 -15.54 -18.97 4.40
C GLU A 11 -14.34 -18.07 4.09
N PHE A 12 -14.23 -17.59 2.85
CA PHE A 12 -13.14 -16.72 2.44
C PHE A 12 -13.19 -15.36 3.17
N SER A 13 -14.38 -14.74 3.26
CA SER A 13 -14.58 -13.51 4.03
C SER A 13 -14.10 -13.66 5.46
N LYS A 14 -14.53 -14.74 6.13
CA LYS A 14 -14.14 -15.00 7.51
C LYS A 14 -12.63 -15.17 7.64
N LEU A 15 -12.02 -16.02 6.83
CA LEU A 15 -10.58 -16.30 6.89
C LEU A 15 -9.74 -15.03 6.68
N ILE A 16 -10.11 -14.18 5.73
CA ILE A 16 -9.33 -12.95 5.48
C ILE A 16 -9.56 -11.91 6.58
N LEU A 17 -10.78 -11.77 7.10
CA LEU A 17 -11.08 -10.86 8.19
C LEU A 17 -10.45 -11.31 9.51
N ASP A 18 -10.32 -12.62 9.75
CA ASP A 18 -9.64 -13.18 10.94
C ASP A 18 -8.13 -12.81 10.96
N THR A 19 -7.54 -12.38 9.84
CA THR A 19 -6.16 -11.86 9.78
C THR A 19 -6.04 -10.37 10.08
N MET A 20 -7.16 -9.66 10.21
CA MET A 20 -7.22 -8.21 10.37
C MET A 20 -7.49 -7.79 11.82
N PRO A 21 -7.15 -6.55 12.19
CA PRO A 21 -7.70 -5.92 13.39
C PRO A 21 -9.24 -5.90 13.36
N LYS A 22 -9.88 -6.04 14.52
CA LYS A 22 -11.35 -6.21 14.65
C LYS A 22 -12.18 -5.06 14.06
N GLU A 23 -11.60 -3.88 13.97
CA GLU A 23 -12.22 -2.69 13.39
C GLU A 23 -12.39 -2.81 11.86
N LEU A 24 -11.54 -3.60 11.21
CA LEU A 24 -11.59 -3.88 9.78
C LEU A 24 -12.42 -5.15 9.54
N ASN A 25 -13.73 -4.98 9.44
CA ASN A 25 -14.70 -6.07 9.58
C ASN A 25 -15.66 -6.25 8.40
N VAL A 26 -15.49 -5.47 7.34
CA VAL A 26 -16.22 -5.61 6.07
C VAL A 26 -15.24 -5.82 4.93
N CYS A 27 -15.50 -6.78 4.04
CA CYS A 27 -14.67 -6.98 2.86
C CYS A 27 -15.50 -7.03 1.57
N TYR A 28 -14.90 -6.49 0.50
CA TYR A 28 -15.39 -6.56 -0.87
C TYR A 28 -14.40 -7.35 -1.72
N PHE A 29 -14.91 -8.19 -2.62
CA PHE A 29 -14.08 -8.97 -3.54
C PHE A 29 -14.15 -8.39 -4.95
N VAL A 30 -12.99 -8.24 -5.56
CA VAL A 30 -12.77 -7.78 -6.93
C VAL A 30 -11.72 -8.69 -7.61
N ASN A 31 -11.21 -8.33 -8.78
CA ASN A 31 -10.39 -9.25 -9.58
C ASN A 31 -8.92 -8.82 -9.68
N SER A 32 -8.58 -7.66 -9.18
CA SER A 32 -7.20 -7.13 -9.24
C SER A 32 -6.95 -6.07 -8.16
N GLY A 33 -5.67 -5.78 -7.88
CA GLY A 33 -5.30 -4.63 -7.05
C GLY A 33 -5.75 -3.29 -7.65
N SER A 34 -5.82 -3.19 -8.98
CA SER A 34 -6.32 -1.98 -9.66
C SER A 34 -7.80 -1.73 -9.36
N GLU A 35 -8.64 -2.76 -9.50
CA GLU A 35 -10.07 -2.66 -9.14
C GLU A 35 -10.25 -2.40 -7.64
N ALA A 36 -9.39 -3.01 -6.81
CA ALA A 36 -9.45 -2.83 -5.36
C ALA A 36 -9.10 -1.39 -4.95
N ASN A 37 -8.07 -0.79 -5.53
CA ASN A 37 -7.74 0.62 -5.30
C ASN A 37 -8.80 1.56 -5.86
N GLU A 38 -9.38 1.27 -7.02
CA GLU A 38 -10.51 2.02 -7.58
C GLU A 38 -11.70 2.04 -6.61
N LEU A 39 -12.06 0.86 -6.06
CA LEU A 39 -13.13 0.75 -5.07
C LEU A 39 -12.78 1.46 -3.76
N ALA A 40 -11.52 1.34 -3.28
CA ALA A 40 -11.07 2.04 -2.07
C ALA A 40 -11.20 3.56 -2.19
N LEU A 41 -10.85 4.13 -3.35
CA LEU A 41 -11.04 5.55 -3.63
C LEU A 41 -12.53 5.95 -3.65
N ARG A 42 -13.39 5.11 -4.23
CA ARG A 42 -14.85 5.33 -4.21
C ARG A 42 -15.41 5.31 -2.80
N LEU A 43 -15.01 4.32 -1.97
CA LEU A 43 -15.39 4.23 -0.56
C LEU A 43 -14.97 5.49 0.21
N ALA A 44 -13.72 5.93 0.04
CA ALA A 44 -13.20 7.13 0.71
C ALA A 44 -13.99 8.39 0.30
N ARG A 45 -14.21 8.59 -1.00
CA ARG A 45 -14.98 9.73 -1.52
C ARG A 45 -16.41 9.74 -1.00
N THR A 46 -17.10 8.61 -1.04
CA THR A 46 -18.47 8.49 -0.51
C THR A 46 -18.51 8.71 1.00
N ALA A 47 -17.54 8.18 1.74
CA ALA A 47 -17.53 8.29 3.20
C ALA A 47 -17.26 9.72 3.70
N THR A 48 -16.55 10.53 2.93
CA THR A 48 -16.16 11.90 3.29
C THR A 48 -16.93 12.97 2.53
N ASP A 49 -17.62 12.61 1.45
CA ASP A 49 -18.16 13.54 0.46
C ASP A 49 -17.09 14.50 -0.08
N GLY A 50 -15.84 13.99 -0.18
CA GLY A 50 -14.67 14.69 -0.68
C GLY A 50 -14.15 14.10 -1.98
N GLU A 51 -13.36 14.87 -2.72
CA GLU A 51 -12.75 14.44 -3.99
C GLU A 51 -11.23 14.29 -3.88
N ASP A 52 -10.58 15.15 -3.08
CA ASP A 52 -9.15 15.32 -3.04
C ASP A 52 -8.43 14.14 -2.39
N ILE A 53 -7.36 13.67 -3.05
CA ILE A 53 -6.52 12.58 -2.56
C ILE A 53 -5.07 13.06 -2.40
N ILE A 54 -4.48 12.76 -1.26
CA ILE A 54 -3.04 12.92 -1.03
C ILE A 54 -2.37 11.56 -1.21
N THR A 55 -1.24 11.53 -1.93
CA THR A 55 -0.46 10.32 -2.18
C THR A 55 1.04 10.63 -2.24
N PRO A 56 1.93 9.73 -1.81
CA PRO A 56 3.36 9.89 -1.99
C PRO A 56 3.76 9.88 -3.46
N ASP A 57 4.80 10.67 -3.81
CA ASP A 57 5.42 10.59 -5.13
C ASP A 57 5.97 9.17 -5.39
N HIS A 58 6.16 8.81 -6.65
CA HIS A 58 6.60 7.47 -7.11
C HIS A 58 5.67 6.31 -6.74
N GLY A 59 4.49 6.56 -6.16
CA GLY A 59 3.49 5.54 -5.85
C GLY A 59 2.89 4.89 -7.11
N TYR A 60 2.49 3.62 -6.98
CA TYR A 60 1.77 2.87 -8.02
C TYR A 60 0.61 2.09 -7.43
N HIS A 61 -0.61 2.42 -7.85
CA HIS A 61 -1.84 1.86 -7.29
C HIS A 61 -2.70 1.10 -8.31
N GLY A 62 -2.25 0.99 -9.55
CA GLY A 62 -2.95 0.20 -10.56
C GLY A 62 -3.07 0.85 -11.93
N ASN A 63 -3.98 0.31 -12.75
CA ASN A 63 -4.11 0.62 -14.16
C ASN A 63 -5.55 0.94 -14.61
N THR A 64 -6.48 1.16 -13.68
CA THR A 64 -7.77 1.81 -13.92
C THR A 64 -7.60 3.32 -13.93
N ASN A 65 -8.58 4.07 -14.39
CA ASN A 65 -8.44 5.51 -14.54
C ASN A 65 -8.05 6.21 -13.22
N ALA A 66 -8.83 6.03 -12.15
CA ALA A 66 -8.50 6.68 -10.88
C ALA A 66 -7.21 6.12 -10.25
N ALA A 67 -6.93 4.82 -10.40
CA ALA A 67 -5.68 4.23 -9.92
C ALA A 67 -4.44 4.79 -10.65
N VAL A 68 -4.51 5.03 -11.97
CA VAL A 68 -3.44 5.71 -12.72
C VAL A 68 -3.30 7.17 -12.29
N GLU A 69 -4.41 7.85 -12.07
CA GLU A 69 -4.44 9.27 -11.68
C GLU A 69 -3.84 9.53 -10.30
N VAL A 70 -3.86 8.55 -9.38
CA VAL A 70 -3.16 8.62 -8.07
C VAL A 70 -1.77 7.95 -8.09
N SER A 71 -1.32 7.43 -9.24
CA SER A 71 -0.02 6.77 -9.40
C SER A 71 1.02 7.70 -10.00
N ALA A 72 1.77 8.42 -9.17
CA ALA A 72 2.81 9.35 -9.63
C ALA A 72 3.85 8.68 -10.53
N TYR A 73 4.17 7.41 -10.27
CA TYR A 73 5.01 6.59 -11.15
C TYR A 73 4.52 6.55 -12.61
N LYS A 74 3.20 6.69 -12.85
CA LYS A 74 2.61 6.68 -14.19
C LYS A 74 2.44 8.07 -14.78
N PHE A 75 1.81 8.98 -14.05
CA PHE A 75 1.45 10.27 -14.64
C PHE A 75 2.63 11.25 -14.73
N ASN A 76 3.70 11.08 -13.93
CA ASN A 76 4.91 11.92 -13.99
C ASN A 76 5.93 11.48 -15.07
N LYS A 77 5.71 10.34 -15.74
CA LYS A 77 6.62 9.89 -16.81
C LYS A 77 6.46 10.73 -18.07
N PRO A 78 7.50 10.78 -18.95
CA PRO A 78 7.35 11.31 -20.30
C PRO A 78 6.14 10.66 -21.00
N ASN A 79 5.27 11.48 -21.58
CA ASN A 79 3.98 11.07 -22.17
C ASN A 79 2.94 10.52 -21.16
N GLY A 80 3.14 10.73 -19.85
CA GLY A 80 2.12 10.47 -18.86
C GLY A 80 0.92 11.41 -18.97
N ILE A 81 -0.19 11.04 -18.35
CA ILE A 81 -1.46 11.82 -18.39
C ILE A 81 -1.38 13.14 -17.62
N GLY A 82 -0.29 13.37 -16.88
CA GLY A 82 -0.14 14.51 -15.96
C GLY A 82 -0.96 14.34 -14.69
N ARG A 83 -0.60 15.11 -13.67
CA ARG A 83 -1.30 15.11 -12.37
C ARG A 83 -2.66 15.80 -12.49
N LYS A 84 -3.69 15.17 -11.97
CA LYS A 84 -5.02 15.75 -11.89
C LYS A 84 -5.12 16.83 -10.78
N PRO A 85 -6.00 17.83 -10.90
CA PRO A 85 -6.16 18.88 -9.89
C PRO A 85 -6.52 18.38 -8.49
N TRP A 86 -7.25 17.27 -8.40
CA TRP A 86 -7.68 16.65 -7.15
C TRP A 86 -6.62 15.71 -6.51
N VAL A 87 -5.44 15.57 -7.12
CA VAL A 87 -4.34 14.73 -6.61
C VAL A 87 -3.22 15.61 -6.07
N HIS A 88 -2.85 15.40 -4.81
CA HIS A 88 -1.80 16.15 -4.13
C HIS A 88 -0.65 15.21 -3.78
N LEU A 89 0.55 15.58 -4.24
CA LEU A 89 1.75 14.80 -3.98
C LEU A 89 2.47 15.27 -2.71
N VAL A 90 3.02 14.30 -1.99
CA VAL A 90 3.98 14.51 -0.92
C VAL A 90 5.26 13.72 -1.22
N ASP A 91 6.40 14.15 -0.68
CA ASP A 91 7.66 13.44 -0.88
C ASP A 91 7.58 12.03 -0.26
N VAL A 92 8.20 11.07 -0.93
CA VAL A 92 8.39 9.72 -0.37
C VAL A 92 9.25 9.83 0.89
N ALA A 93 8.85 9.14 1.94
CA ALA A 93 9.60 9.10 3.21
C ALA A 93 10.84 8.18 3.11
N ASP A 94 11.75 8.52 2.20
CA ASP A 94 13.04 7.85 2.00
C ASP A 94 14.11 8.47 2.89
N ASP A 95 14.50 7.78 3.96
CA ASP A 95 15.52 8.27 4.88
C ASP A 95 16.97 7.98 4.42
N TYR A 96 17.15 7.27 3.33
CA TYR A 96 18.48 7.06 2.74
C TYR A 96 18.87 8.22 1.81
N ARG A 97 18.07 8.52 0.80
CA ARG A 97 18.38 9.51 -0.23
C ARG A 97 17.43 10.71 -0.26
N GLY A 98 16.31 10.62 0.42
CA GLY A 98 15.29 11.65 0.47
C GLY A 98 15.71 12.90 1.25
N LYS A 99 14.76 13.78 1.52
CA LYS A 99 14.98 15.11 2.11
C LYS A 99 15.47 15.06 3.56
N PHE A 100 14.98 14.12 4.37
CA PHE A 100 15.34 13.95 5.77
C PHE A 100 16.01 12.60 5.97
N ARG A 101 17.27 12.63 6.39
CA ARG A 101 18.16 11.45 6.40
C ARG A 101 18.09 10.67 7.71
N ARG A 102 18.64 9.43 7.71
CA ARG A 102 18.69 8.52 8.87
C ARG A 102 19.31 9.12 10.12
N ASN A 103 20.22 10.06 9.97
CA ASN A 103 20.86 10.75 11.10
C ASN A 103 19.98 11.83 11.74
N ASP A 104 18.83 12.18 11.14
CA ASP A 104 17.86 13.09 11.72
C ASP A 104 16.86 12.32 12.60
N PRO A 105 16.87 12.46 13.94
CA PRO A 105 15.96 11.73 14.81
C PRO A 105 14.48 12.12 14.60
N ASN A 106 14.22 13.31 14.05
CA ASN A 106 12.87 13.82 13.80
C ASN A 106 12.38 13.59 12.36
N ARG A 107 13.10 12.78 11.56
CA ARG A 107 12.78 12.59 10.14
C ARG A 107 11.35 12.09 9.89
N ALA A 108 10.82 11.21 10.74
CA ALA A 108 9.45 10.69 10.61
C ALA A 108 8.42 11.84 10.69
N ASN A 109 8.51 12.69 11.71
CA ASN A 109 7.63 13.84 11.88
C ASN A 109 7.81 14.85 10.74
N LYS A 110 9.05 15.14 10.35
CA LYS A 110 9.34 16.08 9.25
C LYS A 110 8.76 15.61 7.91
N TYR A 111 8.83 14.30 7.61
CA TYR A 111 8.15 13.74 6.44
C TYR A 111 6.63 13.83 6.57
N ALA A 112 6.08 13.51 7.74
CA ALA A 112 4.65 13.62 7.99
C ALA A 112 4.15 15.07 7.92
N ASP A 113 4.98 16.05 8.28
CA ASP A 113 4.64 17.48 8.20
C ASP A 113 4.49 18.00 6.76
N LEU A 114 5.06 17.30 5.78
CA LEU A 114 4.85 17.64 4.36
C LEU A 114 3.39 17.52 3.93
N ILE A 115 2.59 16.70 4.63
CA ILE A 115 1.13 16.61 4.44
C ILE A 115 0.44 17.96 4.61
N ASN A 116 0.94 18.80 5.52
CA ASN A 116 0.32 20.11 5.78
C ASN A 116 0.29 21.01 4.53
N ASN A 117 1.32 20.92 3.67
CA ASN A 117 1.33 21.69 2.42
C ASN A 117 0.22 21.25 1.47
N ALA A 118 -0.04 19.93 1.40
CA ALA A 118 -1.13 19.40 0.59
C ALA A 118 -2.50 19.79 1.15
N LEU A 119 -2.67 19.71 2.48
CA LEU A 119 -3.90 20.15 3.16
C LEU A 119 -4.17 21.64 2.93
N ASN A 120 -3.16 22.50 3.06
CA ASN A 120 -3.30 23.95 2.80
C ASN A 120 -3.69 24.23 1.34
N GLN A 121 -3.15 23.45 0.37
CA GLN A 121 -3.54 23.58 -1.04
C GLN A 121 -5.00 23.19 -1.30
N ILE A 122 -5.48 22.16 -0.62
CA ILE A 122 -6.88 21.73 -0.69
C ILE A 122 -7.80 22.82 -0.12
N GLU A 123 -7.48 23.31 1.08
CA GLU A 123 -8.24 24.38 1.75
C GLU A 123 -8.27 25.67 0.92
N PHE A 124 -7.13 26.08 0.36
CA PHE A 124 -7.03 27.31 -0.44
C PHE A 124 -7.95 27.35 -1.67
N ARG A 125 -8.30 26.17 -2.20
CA ARG A 125 -9.21 26.06 -3.36
C ARG A 125 -10.63 25.59 -3.02
N ASP A 126 -11.03 25.69 -1.74
CA ASP A 126 -12.30 25.17 -1.22
C ASP A 126 -12.52 23.68 -1.55
N GLY A 127 -11.44 22.92 -1.68
CA GLY A 127 -11.49 21.49 -1.89
C GLY A 127 -11.85 20.72 -0.63
N LYS A 128 -12.24 19.47 -0.79
CA LYS A 128 -12.57 18.57 0.34
C LYS A 128 -11.77 17.30 0.26
N LEU A 129 -11.00 17.02 1.31
CA LEU A 129 -10.17 15.83 1.40
C LEU A 129 -11.02 14.55 1.45
N ALA A 130 -10.83 13.64 0.50
CA ALA A 130 -11.35 12.29 0.57
C ALA A 130 -10.42 11.38 1.37
N GLY A 131 -9.11 11.46 1.14
CA GLY A 131 -8.19 10.63 1.89
C GLY A 131 -6.73 10.70 1.46
N PHE A 132 -5.96 9.84 2.11
CA PHE A 132 -4.57 9.55 1.81
C PHE A 132 -4.44 8.09 1.36
N ILE A 133 -3.82 7.85 0.22
CA ILE A 133 -3.50 6.51 -0.27
C ILE A 133 -2.00 6.35 -0.40
N SER A 134 -1.46 5.26 0.12
CA SER A 134 -0.06 4.89 -0.08
C SER A 134 0.14 3.38 -0.06
N GLU A 135 1.10 2.90 -0.87
CA GLU A 135 1.75 1.64 -0.57
C GLU A 135 2.36 1.78 0.84
N THR A 136 2.10 0.83 1.74
CA THR A 136 2.64 0.91 3.12
C THR A 136 4.18 0.97 3.09
N PHE A 137 4.79 0.20 2.20
CA PHE A 137 6.19 0.33 1.82
C PHE A 137 6.25 0.56 0.30
N PRO A 138 6.60 1.78 -0.15
CA PRO A 138 6.70 2.10 -1.58
C PRO A 138 7.61 1.11 -2.31
N SER A 139 7.02 0.28 -3.17
CA SER A 139 7.74 -0.79 -3.86
C SER A 139 8.35 -0.30 -5.17
N VAL A 140 7.55 0.27 -6.05
CA VAL A 140 8.01 0.81 -7.33
C VAL A 140 8.97 1.99 -7.13
N GLY A 141 8.79 2.75 -6.05
CA GLY A 141 9.68 3.83 -5.64
C GLY A 141 11.05 3.38 -5.12
N GLY A 142 11.32 2.06 -4.99
CA GLY A 142 12.63 1.52 -4.62
C GLY A 142 12.66 0.66 -3.36
N GLN A 143 11.58 -0.06 -3.03
CA GLN A 143 11.44 -0.82 -1.79
C GLN A 143 11.77 0.01 -0.55
N ILE A 144 11.19 1.19 -0.47
CA ILE A 144 11.44 2.14 0.62
C ILE A 144 10.77 1.63 1.92
N ILE A 145 11.52 1.69 3.01
CA ILE A 145 11.01 1.46 4.36
C ILE A 145 10.83 2.83 5.00
N PRO A 146 9.59 3.32 5.17
CA PRO A 146 9.36 4.60 5.82
C PRO A 146 9.88 4.61 7.26
N PRO A 147 10.38 5.74 7.78
CA PRO A 147 10.82 5.84 9.16
C PRO A 147 9.72 5.45 10.14
N ASP A 148 10.09 4.79 11.25
CA ASP A 148 9.16 4.39 12.30
C ASP A 148 8.34 5.57 12.80
N GLY A 149 7.01 5.41 12.87
CA GLY A 149 6.07 6.44 13.29
C GLY A 149 5.62 7.41 12.19
N TYR A 150 6.19 7.34 10.99
CA TYR A 150 5.78 8.21 9.87
C TYR A 150 4.28 8.10 9.56
N LEU A 151 3.78 6.88 9.30
CA LEU A 151 2.36 6.69 9.00
C LEU A 151 1.45 7.01 10.19
N SER A 152 1.92 6.85 11.43
CA SER A 152 1.16 7.25 12.62
C SER A 152 0.84 8.75 12.61
N GLU A 153 1.85 9.59 12.34
CA GLU A 153 1.65 11.04 12.26
C GLU A 153 0.87 11.46 11.01
N VAL A 154 1.10 10.79 9.87
CA VAL A 154 0.31 11.03 8.64
C VAL A 154 -1.17 10.74 8.88
N TYR A 155 -1.50 9.56 9.39
CA TYR A 155 -2.89 9.15 9.61
C TYR A 155 -3.62 10.06 10.59
N LYS A 156 -2.92 10.53 11.63
CA LYS A 156 -3.45 11.51 12.57
C LYS A 156 -3.83 12.83 11.86
N LYS A 157 -2.93 13.36 11.01
CA LYS A 157 -3.19 14.61 10.26
C LYS A 157 -4.34 14.45 9.26
N ILE A 158 -4.37 13.34 8.52
CA ILE A 158 -5.41 13.04 7.54
C ILE A 158 -6.80 12.94 8.21
N ARG A 159 -6.89 12.19 9.31
CA ARG A 159 -8.15 12.05 10.06
C ARG A 159 -8.61 13.36 10.70
N ASN A 160 -7.68 14.17 11.21
CA ASN A 160 -8.01 15.51 11.74
C ASN A 160 -8.58 16.43 10.65
N ALA A 161 -8.19 16.24 9.39
CA ALA A 161 -8.74 16.93 8.23
C ALA A 161 -10.00 16.25 7.64
N GLY A 162 -10.54 15.22 8.29
CA GLY A 162 -11.75 14.51 7.87
C GLY A 162 -11.54 13.46 6.78
N GLY A 163 -10.30 13.16 6.41
CA GLY A 163 -9.96 12.20 5.36
C GLY A 163 -9.84 10.76 5.85
N ILE A 164 -9.87 9.82 4.90
CA ILE A 164 -9.74 8.37 5.08
C ILE A 164 -8.30 7.91 4.79
N CYS A 165 -7.75 7.00 5.58
CA CYS A 165 -6.42 6.44 5.39
C CYS A 165 -6.51 5.07 4.70
N ILE A 166 -5.97 4.98 3.47
CA ILE A 166 -5.98 3.79 2.63
C ILE A 166 -4.57 3.20 2.60
N ALA A 167 -4.42 1.97 3.08
CA ALA A 167 -3.18 1.19 2.99
C ALA A 167 -3.23 0.25 1.78
N ASP A 168 -2.38 0.50 0.80
CA ASP A 168 -2.17 -0.41 -0.32
C ASP A 168 -1.17 -1.49 0.09
N GLU A 169 -1.68 -2.65 0.45
CA GLU A 169 -0.92 -3.84 0.85
C GLU A 169 -0.76 -4.86 -0.30
N VAL A 170 -1.05 -4.45 -1.52
CA VAL A 170 -0.99 -5.32 -2.71
C VAL A 170 0.40 -5.94 -2.90
N GLN A 171 1.46 -5.27 -2.45
CA GLN A 171 2.83 -5.77 -2.55
C GLN A 171 3.36 -6.35 -1.21
N THR A 172 2.92 -5.83 -0.08
CA THR A 172 3.50 -6.09 1.25
C THR A 172 2.74 -7.10 2.07
N GLY A 173 1.45 -7.29 1.81
CA GLY A 173 0.56 -8.12 2.59
C GLY A 173 0.84 -9.62 2.54
N LEU A 174 0.14 -10.34 3.42
CA LEU A 174 0.10 -11.81 3.51
C LEU A 174 1.44 -12.46 3.88
N GLY A 175 2.16 -11.86 4.84
CA GLY A 175 3.33 -12.47 5.47
C GLY A 175 4.64 -12.34 4.70
N ARG A 176 4.69 -11.62 3.56
CA ARG A 176 5.91 -11.38 2.78
C ARG A 176 7.02 -10.72 3.61
N LEU A 177 6.65 -9.88 4.55
CA LEU A 177 7.57 -9.16 5.42
C LEU A 177 8.19 -10.03 6.53
N GLY A 178 7.74 -11.25 6.70
CA GLY A 178 8.25 -12.18 7.70
C GLY A 178 7.88 -11.80 9.13
N SER A 179 8.40 -10.69 9.65
CA SER A 179 8.08 -10.20 11.00
C SER A 179 6.66 -9.66 11.15
N PHE A 180 6.03 -9.27 10.05
CA PHE A 180 4.70 -8.68 9.99
C PHE A 180 3.87 -9.37 8.92
N PHE A 181 2.57 -9.56 9.19
CA PHE A 181 1.66 -10.14 8.20
C PHE A 181 1.22 -9.08 7.18
N TYR A 182 1.07 -7.82 7.65
CA TYR A 182 0.80 -6.64 6.84
C TYR A 182 1.82 -5.53 7.14
N GLY A 183 2.10 -4.68 6.16
CA GLY A 183 3.07 -3.59 6.31
C GLY A 183 2.66 -2.55 7.33
N PHE A 184 1.36 -2.24 7.45
CA PHE A 184 0.86 -1.26 8.43
C PHE A 184 1.13 -1.66 9.90
N GLU A 185 1.32 -2.96 10.19
CA GLU A 185 1.68 -3.44 11.52
C GLU A 185 3.06 -2.92 11.95
N GLN A 186 4.02 -2.85 11.00
CA GLN A 186 5.35 -2.30 11.26
C GLN A 186 5.28 -0.83 11.69
N GLN A 187 4.39 -0.06 11.09
CA GLN A 187 4.17 1.35 11.43
C GLN A 187 3.25 1.54 12.66
N LYS A 188 2.73 0.44 13.22
CA LYS A 188 1.81 0.42 14.38
C LYS A 188 0.58 1.30 14.18
N VAL A 189 0.01 1.27 12.99
CA VAL A 189 -1.18 2.05 12.61
C VAL A 189 -2.34 1.13 12.26
N LEU A 190 -3.55 1.66 12.40
CA LEU A 190 -4.79 1.04 11.91
C LEU A 190 -5.29 1.86 10.72
N PRO A 191 -5.22 1.32 9.48
CA PRO A 191 -5.84 1.95 8.32
C PRO A 191 -7.37 1.98 8.43
N ASP A 192 -8.01 2.83 7.65
CA ASP A 192 -9.47 2.82 7.51
C ASP A 192 -9.92 1.89 6.38
N ILE A 193 -9.05 1.75 5.37
CA ILE A 193 -9.23 0.81 4.25
C ILE A 193 -7.89 0.11 3.98
N VAL A 194 -7.94 -1.20 3.76
CA VAL A 194 -6.80 -2.02 3.33
C VAL A 194 -7.10 -2.63 1.97
N VAL A 195 -6.16 -2.56 1.06
CA VAL A 195 -6.26 -3.12 -0.29
C VAL A 195 -5.31 -4.28 -0.45
N LEU A 196 -5.81 -5.43 -0.90
CA LEU A 196 -5.04 -6.64 -1.18
C LEU A 196 -5.14 -7.04 -2.66
N GLY A 197 -4.08 -7.66 -3.14
CA GLY A 197 -4.01 -8.20 -4.51
C GLY A 197 -2.88 -9.23 -4.60
N LYS A 198 -2.28 -9.38 -5.76
CA LYS A 198 -1.12 -10.25 -6.06
C LYS A 198 -1.09 -11.57 -5.25
N PRO A 199 -0.50 -11.61 -4.01
CA PRO A 199 -0.32 -12.86 -3.29
C PRO A 199 -1.63 -13.53 -2.88
N ILE A 200 -2.75 -12.80 -2.70
CA ILE A 200 -4.02 -13.39 -2.27
C ILE A 200 -4.57 -14.41 -3.26
N GLY A 201 -4.26 -14.23 -4.54
CA GLY A 201 -4.64 -15.18 -5.60
C GLY A 201 -3.49 -16.10 -6.05
N ASN A 202 -2.25 -15.80 -5.66
CA ASN A 202 -1.03 -16.52 -6.06
C ASN A 202 -1.01 -16.89 -7.57
N GLY A 203 -1.31 -15.90 -8.43
CA GLY A 203 -1.40 -16.07 -9.88
C GLY A 203 -2.84 -16.09 -10.43
N HIS A 204 -3.84 -16.35 -9.59
CA HIS A 204 -5.24 -16.17 -9.96
C HIS A 204 -5.69 -14.72 -9.72
N PRO A 205 -6.54 -14.13 -10.59
CA PRO A 205 -6.97 -12.75 -10.45
C PRO A 205 -7.95 -12.58 -9.28
N ILE A 206 -7.44 -12.09 -8.15
CA ILE A 206 -8.20 -11.74 -6.94
C ILE A 206 -7.69 -10.39 -6.41
N GLY A 207 -8.62 -9.52 -6.07
CA GLY A 207 -8.39 -8.34 -5.24
C GLY A 207 -9.39 -8.32 -4.09
N VAL A 208 -9.01 -7.71 -2.97
CA VAL A 208 -9.87 -7.56 -1.79
C VAL A 208 -9.73 -6.15 -1.26
N VAL A 209 -10.85 -5.54 -0.92
CA VAL A 209 -10.90 -4.28 -0.16
C VAL A 209 -11.49 -4.59 1.20
N ILE A 210 -10.78 -4.24 2.26
CA ILE A 210 -11.23 -4.45 3.63
C ILE A 210 -11.39 -3.08 4.29
N THR A 211 -12.49 -2.86 4.97
CA THR A 211 -12.81 -1.57 5.56
C THR A 211 -13.59 -1.70 6.86
N LYS A 212 -13.78 -0.58 7.53
CA LYS A 212 -14.62 -0.46 8.71
C LYS A 212 -16.10 -0.44 8.33
N LYS A 213 -16.95 -0.93 9.22
CA LYS A 213 -18.39 -0.99 9.02
C LYS A 213 -19.01 0.38 8.74
N GLU A 214 -18.59 1.41 9.47
CA GLU A 214 -19.12 2.79 9.28
C GLU A 214 -18.82 3.38 7.89
N ILE A 215 -17.73 2.98 7.24
CA ILE A 215 -17.41 3.38 5.87
C ILE A 215 -18.27 2.61 4.87
N ALA A 216 -18.43 1.30 5.10
CA ALA A 216 -19.26 0.45 4.27
C ALA A 216 -20.74 0.88 4.32
N GLU A 217 -21.28 1.23 5.50
CA GLU A 217 -22.65 1.73 5.66
C GLU A 217 -22.91 3.03 4.91
N LYS A 218 -21.94 3.95 4.86
CA LYS A 218 -22.06 5.17 4.04
C LYS A 218 -22.05 4.87 2.55
N PHE A 219 -21.35 3.83 2.13
CA PHE A 219 -21.30 3.40 0.74
C PHE A 219 -22.57 2.64 0.30
N ASP A 220 -23.32 2.08 1.24
CA ASP A 220 -24.64 1.48 1.02
C ASP A 220 -25.70 2.58 0.92
N ASN A 221 -25.66 3.33 -0.18
CA ASN A 221 -26.47 4.51 -0.46
C ASN A 221 -27.67 4.23 -1.39
N GLY A 222 -28.05 2.97 -1.53
CA GLY A 222 -29.14 2.52 -2.41
C GLY A 222 -28.70 2.16 -3.83
N ILE A 223 -27.43 2.37 -4.18
CA ILE A 223 -26.81 1.90 -5.43
C ILE A 223 -25.94 0.69 -5.07
N GLU A 224 -26.37 -0.50 -5.47
CA GLU A 224 -25.66 -1.73 -5.17
C GLU A 224 -24.22 -1.73 -5.74
N PHE A 225 -23.28 -2.25 -4.97
CA PHE A 225 -21.98 -2.66 -5.50
C PHE A 225 -22.09 -4.05 -6.11
N PHE A 226 -21.81 -4.17 -7.38
CA PHE A 226 -21.80 -5.44 -8.11
C PHE A 226 -20.52 -5.62 -8.92
N SER A 227 -19.94 -6.81 -8.83
CA SER A 227 -18.88 -7.29 -9.70
C SER A 227 -19.22 -8.68 -10.22
N THR A 228 -19.18 -8.90 -11.54
CA THR A 228 -19.55 -10.17 -12.14
C THR A 228 -18.65 -11.31 -11.67
N PHE A 229 -17.36 -11.08 -11.54
CA PHE A 229 -16.37 -12.10 -11.19
C PHE A 229 -15.77 -11.91 -9.78
N GLY A 230 -15.88 -10.72 -9.20
CA GLY A 230 -15.46 -10.47 -7.82
C GLY A 230 -16.24 -11.37 -6.86
N GLY A 231 -15.54 -12.14 -6.02
CA GLY A 231 -16.16 -13.11 -5.12
C GLY A 231 -16.74 -14.36 -5.81
N SER A 232 -16.30 -14.70 -7.04
CA SER A 232 -16.72 -15.94 -7.68
C SER A 232 -16.32 -17.14 -6.83
N THR A 233 -17.11 -18.23 -6.90
CA THR A 233 -16.87 -19.44 -6.09
C THR A 233 -15.48 -20.03 -6.32
N LEU A 234 -14.99 -20.02 -7.56
CA LEU A 234 -13.64 -20.47 -7.90
C LEU A 234 -12.57 -19.57 -7.26
N SER A 235 -12.68 -18.26 -7.43
CA SER A 235 -11.73 -17.29 -6.85
C SER A 235 -11.72 -17.38 -5.32
N CYS A 236 -12.89 -17.47 -4.69
CA CYS A 236 -12.98 -17.63 -3.24
C CYS A 236 -12.32 -18.93 -2.76
N LYS A 237 -12.52 -20.05 -3.48
CA LYS A 237 -11.87 -21.32 -3.13
C LYS A 237 -10.35 -21.23 -3.24
N ILE A 238 -9.83 -20.59 -4.28
CA ILE A 238 -8.39 -20.37 -4.44
C ILE A 238 -7.87 -19.48 -3.30
N GLY A 239 -8.54 -18.37 -2.98
CA GLY A 239 -8.13 -17.50 -1.88
C GLY A 239 -8.11 -18.21 -0.53
N VAL A 240 -9.11 -19.07 -0.24
CA VAL A 240 -9.13 -19.93 0.94
C VAL A 240 -7.90 -20.84 0.99
N GLU A 241 -7.60 -21.53 -0.12
CA GLU A 241 -6.46 -22.45 -0.17
C GLU A 241 -5.12 -21.72 -0.03
N VAL A 242 -4.99 -20.53 -0.65
CA VAL A 242 -3.77 -19.69 -0.50
C VAL A 242 -3.55 -19.32 0.98
N LEU A 243 -4.60 -18.88 1.69
CA LEU A 243 -4.48 -18.53 3.12
C LEU A 243 -4.13 -19.75 3.97
N LYS A 244 -4.74 -20.91 3.71
CA LYS A 244 -4.42 -22.16 4.39
C LYS A 244 -2.97 -22.58 4.17
N ILE A 245 -2.48 -22.54 2.92
CA ILE A 245 -1.09 -22.88 2.58
C ILE A 245 -0.11 -21.94 3.29
N ILE A 246 -0.39 -20.63 3.32
CA ILE A 246 0.47 -19.66 4.03
C ILE A 246 0.60 -20.05 5.52
N GLN A 247 -0.49 -20.47 6.14
CA GLN A 247 -0.53 -20.87 7.54
C GLN A 247 0.11 -22.26 7.76
N ASP A 248 -0.30 -23.27 7.01
CA ASP A 248 0.10 -24.67 7.20
C ASP A 248 1.59 -24.87 6.91
N GLU A 249 2.10 -24.24 5.85
CA GLU A 249 3.52 -24.29 5.48
C GLU A 249 4.37 -23.22 6.20
N LYS A 250 3.77 -22.41 7.08
CA LYS A 250 4.44 -21.36 7.86
C LYS A 250 5.25 -20.40 6.95
N LEU A 251 4.66 -20.00 5.82
CA LEU A 251 5.37 -19.23 4.80
C LEU A 251 5.83 -17.86 5.31
N GLN A 252 5.12 -17.24 6.26
CA GLN A 252 5.57 -16.02 6.92
C GLN A 252 6.90 -16.23 7.66
N ASN A 253 7.04 -17.32 8.42
CA ASN A 253 8.28 -17.65 9.11
C ASN A 253 9.41 -17.99 8.10
N ASN A 254 9.08 -18.68 7.01
CA ASN A 254 10.06 -18.92 5.94
C ASN A 254 10.53 -17.59 5.32
N ALA A 255 9.63 -16.64 5.05
CA ALA A 255 9.99 -15.31 4.57
C ALA A 255 10.92 -14.58 5.55
N PHE A 256 10.70 -14.68 6.86
CA PHE A 256 11.59 -14.14 7.88
C PHE A 256 13.00 -14.73 7.79
N LEU A 257 13.10 -16.07 7.83
CA LEU A 257 14.39 -16.76 7.86
C LEU A 257 15.19 -16.57 6.57
N ARG A 258 14.54 -16.70 5.40
CA ARG A 258 15.19 -16.52 4.09
C ARG A 258 15.53 -15.07 3.83
N GLY A 259 14.64 -14.16 4.21
CA GLY A 259 14.88 -12.72 4.13
C GLY A 259 16.07 -12.27 4.96
N LYS A 260 16.18 -12.77 6.21
CA LYS A 260 17.36 -12.52 7.05
C LYS A 260 18.65 -12.97 6.36
N ARG A 261 18.68 -14.22 5.85
CA ARG A 261 19.85 -14.74 5.13
C ARG A 261 20.21 -13.90 3.91
N LEU A 262 19.20 -13.46 3.12
CA LEU A 262 19.40 -12.62 1.95
C LEU A 262 19.97 -11.25 2.34
N LEU A 263 19.37 -10.58 3.31
CA LEU A 263 19.82 -9.26 3.80
C LEU A 263 21.25 -9.33 4.37
N ASP A 264 21.57 -10.36 5.18
CA ASP A 264 22.91 -10.54 5.73
C ASP A 264 23.93 -10.78 4.61
N GLY A 265 23.59 -11.53 3.56
CA GLY A 265 24.44 -11.73 2.38
C GLY A 265 24.68 -10.45 1.59
N LEU A 266 23.61 -9.67 1.35
CA LEU A 266 23.68 -8.39 0.65
C LEU A 266 24.49 -7.34 1.41
N ARG A 267 24.38 -7.28 2.74
CA ARG A 267 25.21 -6.40 3.58
C ARG A 267 26.69 -6.75 3.50
N LYS A 268 27.04 -8.05 3.47
CA LYS A 268 28.44 -8.48 3.25
C LYS A 268 28.97 -8.09 1.87
N LEU A 269 28.10 -8.00 0.85
CA LEU A 269 28.47 -7.47 -0.46
C LEU A 269 28.61 -5.93 -0.42
N GLN A 270 27.74 -5.25 0.30
CA GLN A 270 27.84 -3.80 0.53
C GLN A 270 29.17 -3.41 1.16
N ASP A 271 29.65 -4.18 2.14
CA ASP A 271 30.98 -3.96 2.76
C ASP A 271 32.15 -4.08 1.76
N LYS A 272 31.96 -4.81 0.66
CA LYS A 272 32.98 -5.07 -0.36
C LYS A 272 32.86 -4.19 -1.60
N HIS A 273 31.68 -3.66 -1.88
CA HIS A 273 31.37 -2.98 -3.14
C HIS A 273 30.76 -1.61 -2.86
N THR A 274 31.51 -0.56 -3.13
CA THR A 274 31.06 0.84 -2.95
C THR A 274 29.88 1.23 -3.83
N LEU A 275 29.61 0.45 -4.88
CA LEU A 275 28.43 0.60 -5.74
C LEU A 275 27.13 0.32 -4.98
N ILE A 276 27.16 -0.53 -3.94
CA ILE A 276 25.98 -0.83 -3.12
C ILE A 276 25.90 0.23 -2.02
N GLY A 277 25.01 1.21 -2.23
CA GLY A 277 24.84 2.32 -1.29
C GLY A 277 23.99 1.98 -0.08
N ASP A 278 22.90 1.22 -0.29
CA ASP A 278 21.98 0.81 0.78
C ASP A 278 21.41 -0.59 0.57
N VAL A 279 21.21 -1.31 1.68
CA VAL A 279 20.51 -2.60 1.72
C VAL A 279 19.43 -2.52 2.79
N ARG A 280 18.17 -2.60 2.38
CA ARG A 280 17.00 -2.42 3.25
C ARG A 280 15.94 -3.49 3.00
N GLY A 281 15.03 -3.67 3.94
CA GLY A 281 13.88 -4.54 3.78
C GLY A 281 13.49 -5.31 5.02
N PHE A 282 12.35 -6.03 4.89
CA PHE A 282 11.83 -7.00 5.84
C PHE A 282 11.45 -8.28 5.11
N GLY A 283 11.82 -9.43 5.66
CA GLY A 283 11.50 -10.72 5.05
C GLY A 283 11.99 -10.80 3.60
N LEU A 284 11.07 -11.07 2.68
CA LEU A 284 11.34 -11.14 1.24
C LEU A 284 10.98 -9.85 0.48
N PHE A 285 10.71 -8.76 1.18
CA PHE A 285 10.61 -7.41 0.61
C PHE A 285 11.96 -6.73 0.82
N VAL A 286 12.81 -6.75 -0.21
CA VAL A 286 14.22 -6.33 -0.13
C VAL A 286 14.54 -5.35 -1.24
N GLY A 287 15.19 -4.24 -0.87
CA GLY A 287 15.74 -3.24 -1.79
C GLY A 287 17.25 -3.14 -1.68
N VAL A 288 17.90 -2.98 -2.82
CA VAL A 288 19.33 -2.69 -2.94
C VAL A 288 19.48 -1.40 -3.74
N GLU A 289 20.05 -0.38 -3.14
CA GLU A 289 20.30 0.89 -3.80
C GLU A 289 21.71 0.89 -4.39
N LEU A 290 21.81 1.12 -5.70
CA LEU A 290 23.11 1.26 -6.38
C LEU A 290 23.43 2.73 -6.60
N VAL A 291 24.64 3.15 -6.20
CA VAL A 291 25.13 4.55 -6.29
C VAL A 291 26.49 4.61 -6.93
N ILE A 292 26.77 5.68 -7.68
CA ILE A 292 28.07 5.86 -8.39
C ILE A 292 29.05 6.76 -7.63
N ASP A 293 28.57 7.51 -6.63
CA ASP A 293 29.38 8.48 -5.91
C ASP A 293 28.93 8.68 -4.45
N LYS A 294 29.72 9.48 -3.71
CA LYS A 294 29.41 9.84 -2.31
C LYS A 294 28.20 10.76 -2.13
N ASN A 295 27.72 11.38 -3.22
CA ASN A 295 26.50 12.20 -3.23
C ASN A 295 25.24 11.34 -3.41
N LEU A 296 25.40 10.02 -3.45
CA LEU A 296 24.32 9.03 -3.63
C LEU A 296 23.63 9.16 -5.00
N SER A 297 24.36 9.59 -6.04
CA SER A 297 23.84 9.63 -7.40
C SER A 297 23.47 8.21 -7.87
N PRO A 298 22.25 8.00 -8.43
CA PRO A 298 21.80 6.67 -8.84
C PRO A 298 22.69 6.05 -9.91
N ALA A 299 23.05 4.78 -9.72
CA ALA A 299 23.79 3.98 -10.70
C ALA A 299 22.85 3.33 -11.73
N THR A 300 21.91 4.08 -12.30
CA THR A 300 20.84 3.56 -13.17
C THR A 300 21.39 2.74 -14.34
N GLN A 301 22.53 3.13 -14.91
CA GLN A 301 23.17 2.41 -16.02
C GLN A 301 23.58 0.99 -15.64
N PHE A 302 23.95 0.76 -14.38
CA PHE A 302 24.35 -0.57 -13.89
C PHE A 302 23.18 -1.42 -13.43
N ALA A 303 22.05 -0.79 -13.11
CA ALA A 303 20.83 -1.50 -12.68
C ALA A 303 20.01 -2.06 -13.85
N THR A 304 20.33 -1.69 -15.09
CA THR A 304 19.56 -2.06 -16.29
C THR A 304 20.13 -3.28 -17.04
N TYR A 305 21.26 -3.81 -16.60
CA TYR A 305 21.93 -4.98 -17.21
C TYR A 305 21.81 -6.25 -16.38
#